data_2f9945cd5d07c0e3970e31451b1756dd
#
_entry.id   2f9945cd5d07c0e3970e31451b1756dd
#
_cell.length_a   1.000
_cell.length_b   1.000
_cell.length_c   1.000
_cell.angle_alpha   90.00
_cell.angle_beta   90.00
_cell.angle_gamma   90.00
#
_symmetry.space_group_name_H-M   'P 1'
#
loop_
_entity.id
_entity.type
_entity.pdbx_description
1 polymer ?
#
loop_
_entity_poly.entity_id
_entity_poly.type
_entity_poly.pdbx_seq_one_letter_code
_entity_poly.pdbx_strand_id
1 'polypeptide(L)'
;MWNGKRVAVVFPAFNEEESIYEAVVTFYATGIVDDVIVVNNNSTDHTVEEALKAHATLIHESKQGYGAALTRGLTEATGDYIILAEPDGTFSSTDIIKLLSYADDFDMVCGTRTTRELIWAEANMGWFLRLGNLLVAKWLEMLHNTCSLSDCGCTLRLIDREALQQFLPFLTVKGSHFLPEMVILARKCGLRIIEIPVNYRGRKGMSKITGSLKGTLTTGLNMIWLITAYRFKRTVPCEISARPNRLCQEKLDAEHNGQ
;
A
#
# COMPACT_ATOMS: atom_id res chain seq x y z
N MET A 1 -9.72 16.18 -0.55
CA MET A 1 -9.94 16.02 0.93
C MET A 1 -11.07 15.04 1.21
N TRP A 2 -10.94 14.23 2.22
CA TRP A 2 -11.94 13.28 2.69
C TRP A 2 -12.32 13.57 4.15
N ASN A 3 -13.57 13.91 4.42
CA ASN A 3 -14.06 14.26 5.77
C ASN A 3 -13.18 15.30 6.49
N GLY A 4 -12.70 16.33 5.80
CA GLY A 4 -11.82 17.35 6.34
C GLY A 4 -10.34 16.97 6.47
N LYS A 5 -9.97 15.72 6.13
CA LYS A 5 -8.60 15.21 6.14
C LYS A 5 -7.97 15.25 4.76
N ARG A 6 -6.68 15.55 4.69
CA ARG A 6 -5.90 15.57 3.44
C ARG A 6 -5.51 14.16 3.02
N VAL A 7 -5.64 13.89 1.73
CA VAL A 7 -5.32 12.60 1.11
C VAL A 7 -4.14 12.77 0.17
N ALA A 8 -3.04 12.08 0.45
CA ALA A 8 -1.88 11.99 -0.44
C ALA A 8 -1.80 10.61 -1.09
N VAL A 9 -1.41 10.56 -2.36
CA VAL A 9 -1.13 9.32 -3.08
C VAL A 9 0.35 9.25 -3.42
N VAL A 10 0.98 8.10 -3.20
CA VAL A 10 2.39 7.85 -3.49
C VAL A 10 2.51 6.82 -4.61
N PHE A 11 3.17 7.19 -5.68
CA PHE A 11 3.52 6.35 -6.82
C PHE A 11 5.04 6.08 -6.85
N PRO A 12 5.50 4.86 -6.64
CA PRO A 12 6.87 4.48 -6.97
C PRO A 12 7.00 4.38 -8.51
N ALA A 13 7.92 5.13 -9.11
CA ALA A 13 8.08 5.17 -10.57
C ALA A 13 9.49 4.79 -11.00
N PHE A 14 9.58 3.85 -11.94
CA PHE A 14 10.82 3.46 -12.63
C PHE A 14 10.53 3.08 -14.08
N ASN A 15 10.79 4.02 -15.01
CA ASN A 15 10.47 3.89 -16.44
C ASN A 15 8.99 3.59 -16.69
N GLU A 16 8.13 4.56 -16.36
CA GLU A 16 6.67 4.51 -16.46
C GLU A 16 6.13 5.65 -17.35
N GLU A 17 6.92 6.13 -18.35
CA GLU A 17 6.56 7.24 -19.23
C GLU A 17 5.21 7.07 -19.93
N GLU A 18 4.82 5.81 -20.26
CA GLU A 18 3.58 5.51 -20.98
C GLU A 18 2.32 5.65 -20.12
N SER A 19 2.46 5.61 -18.77
CA SER A 19 1.33 5.48 -17.87
C SER A 19 1.25 6.55 -16.79
N ILE A 20 2.39 7.14 -16.40
CA ILE A 20 2.47 8.02 -15.22
C ILE A 20 1.59 9.28 -15.35
N TYR A 21 1.54 9.91 -16.52
CA TYR A 21 0.70 11.09 -16.76
C TYR A 21 -0.77 10.79 -16.48
N GLU A 22 -1.31 9.74 -17.13
CA GLU A 22 -2.71 9.36 -16.98
C GLU A 22 -3.02 8.92 -15.55
N ALA A 23 -2.10 8.19 -14.90
CA ALA A 23 -2.25 7.79 -13.51
C ALA A 23 -2.43 9.01 -12.60
N VAL A 24 -1.54 9.99 -12.68
CA VAL A 24 -1.62 11.21 -11.87
C VAL A 24 -2.94 11.96 -12.12
N VAL A 25 -3.26 12.20 -13.40
CA VAL A 25 -4.48 12.96 -13.77
C VAL A 25 -5.75 12.25 -13.29
N THR A 26 -5.84 10.92 -13.42
CA THR A 26 -7.04 10.18 -12.99
C THR A 26 -7.21 10.16 -11.48
N PHE A 27 -6.12 10.15 -10.69
CA PHE A 27 -6.23 10.27 -9.25
C PHE A 27 -6.64 11.67 -8.80
N TYR A 28 -6.11 12.74 -9.39
CA TYR A 28 -6.60 14.11 -9.14
C TYR A 28 -8.06 14.30 -9.57
N ALA A 29 -8.48 13.69 -10.69
CA ALA A 29 -9.86 13.79 -11.21
C ALA A 29 -10.90 13.19 -10.25
N THR A 30 -10.51 12.41 -9.25
CA THR A 30 -11.44 11.94 -8.19
C THR A 30 -11.97 13.09 -7.34
N GLY A 31 -11.32 14.25 -7.32
CA GLY A 31 -11.65 15.39 -6.46
C GLY A 31 -11.38 15.17 -4.96
N ILE A 32 -10.82 14.00 -4.59
CA ILE A 32 -10.56 13.60 -3.20
C ILE A 32 -9.07 13.76 -2.86
N VAL A 33 -8.19 13.47 -3.83
CA VAL A 33 -6.73 13.50 -3.67
C VAL A 33 -6.25 14.94 -3.66
N ASP A 34 -5.51 15.31 -2.62
CA ASP A 34 -4.95 16.66 -2.45
C ASP A 34 -3.53 16.75 -2.99
N ASP A 35 -2.78 15.64 -2.98
CA ASP A 35 -1.41 15.59 -3.48
C ASP A 35 -1.09 14.21 -4.08
N VAL A 36 -0.43 14.19 -5.24
CA VAL A 36 0.10 13.00 -5.87
C VAL A 36 1.61 13.10 -5.91
N ILE A 37 2.27 12.26 -5.14
CA ILE A 37 3.71 12.19 -5.00
C ILE A 37 4.24 11.08 -5.91
N VAL A 38 5.04 11.46 -6.89
CA VAL A 38 5.76 10.53 -7.76
C VAL A 38 7.19 10.40 -7.29
N VAL A 39 7.58 9.21 -6.86
CA VAL A 39 8.96 8.93 -6.43
C VAL A 39 9.72 8.32 -7.59
N ASN A 40 10.48 9.15 -8.29
CA ASN A 40 11.35 8.69 -9.36
C ASN A 40 12.52 7.90 -8.79
N ASN A 41 12.61 6.62 -9.13
CA ASN A 41 13.66 5.72 -8.69
C ASN A 41 14.65 5.40 -9.82
N ASN A 42 15.36 6.45 -10.28
CA ASN A 42 16.35 6.40 -11.35
C ASN A 42 15.78 6.02 -12.73
N SER A 43 14.64 6.55 -13.13
CA SER A 43 14.12 6.41 -14.49
C SER A 43 15.07 7.01 -15.50
N THR A 44 15.16 6.38 -16.66
CA THR A 44 16.02 6.79 -17.79
C THR A 44 15.21 7.19 -19.03
N ASP A 45 13.90 7.10 -18.94
CA ASP A 45 12.90 7.52 -19.94
C ASP A 45 12.30 8.89 -19.56
N HIS A 46 11.20 9.27 -20.20
CA HIS A 46 10.51 10.54 -19.95
C HIS A 46 9.54 10.51 -18.74
N THR A 47 9.67 9.55 -17.81
CA THR A 47 8.81 9.45 -16.61
C THR A 47 8.74 10.76 -15.82
N VAL A 48 9.89 11.43 -15.66
CA VAL A 48 9.98 12.67 -14.86
C VAL A 48 9.21 13.81 -15.54
N GLU A 49 9.42 13.99 -16.82
CA GLU A 49 8.75 15.02 -17.62
C GLU A 49 7.22 14.82 -17.65
N GLU A 50 6.77 13.57 -17.84
CA GLU A 50 5.35 13.24 -17.86
C GLU A 50 4.69 13.43 -16.50
N ALA A 51 5.37 13.08 -15.39
CA ALA A 51 4.88 13.34 -14.05
C ALA A 51 4.72 14.84 -13.74
N LEU A 52 5.71 15.65 -14.15
CA LEU A 52 5.66 17.11 -13.97
C LEU A 52 4.56 17.77 -14.82
N LYS A 53 4.34 17.31 -16.07
CA LYS A 53 3.22 17.77 -16.90
C LYS A 53 1.86 17.50 -16.27
N ALA A 54 1.74 16.43 -15.51
CA ALA A 54 0.54 16.08 -14.76
C ALA A 54 0.41 16.80 -13.41
N HIS A 55 1.32 17.72 -13.09
CA HIS A 55 1.38 18.46 -11.83
C HIS A 55 1.61 17.60 -10.57
N ALA A 56 2.30 16.48 -10.69
CA ALA A 56 2.67 15.67 -9.55
C ALA A 56 3.80 16.33 -8.74
N THR A 57 3.80 16.10 -7.42
CA THR A 57 4.95 16.39 -6.56
C THR A 57 6.03 15.36 -6.84
N LEU A 58 7.16 15.78 -7.44
CA LEU A 58 8.25 14.89 -7.81
C LEU A 58 9.30 14.77 -6.70
N ILE A 59 9.65 13.54 -6.35
CA ILE A 59 10.72 13.21 -5.40
C ILE A 59 11.69 12.24 -6.06
N HIS A 60 12.99 12.38 -5.78
CA HIS A 60 14.01 11.46 -6.27
C HIS A 60 14.51 10.54 -5.17
N GLU A 61 14.58 9.23 -5.45
CA GLU A 61 15.22 8.24 -4.61
C GLU A 61 16.36 7.57 -5.37
N SER A 62 17.61 7.82 -4.92
CA SER A 62 18.81 7.33 -5.58
C SER A 62 19.08 5.84 -5.34
N LYS A 63 18.59 5.29 -4.20
CA LYS A 63 18.73 3.86 -3.93
C LYS A 63 17.71 3.09 -4.77
N GLN A 64 18.24 2.31 -5.72
CA GLN A 64 17.38 1.49 -6.57
C GLN A 64 16.61 0.45 -5.74
N GLY A 65 15.28 0.41 -5.91
CA GLY A 65 14.42 -0.60 -5.30
C GLY A 65 13.01 -0.11 -5.00
N TYR A 66 12.05 -0.96 -5.26
CA TYR A 66 10.63 -0.70 -5.04
C TYR A 66 10.31 -0.23 -3.61
N GLY A 67 10.82 -0.96 -2.61
CA GLY A 67 10.64 -0.58 -1.20
C GLY A 67 11.43 0.68 -0.82
N ALA A 68 12.54 1.00 -1.50
CA ALA A 68 13.26 2.24 -1.28
C ALA A 68 12.42 3.45 -1.73
N ALA A 69 11.84 3.37 -2.94
CA ALA A 69 10.94 4.39 -3.46
C ALA A 69 9.70 4.59 -2.57
N LEU A 70 9.05 3.50 -2.16
CA LEU A 70 7.90 3.57 -1.26
C LEU A 70 8.26 4.17 0.11
N THR A 71 9.39 3.75 0.71
CA THR A 71 9.86 4.33 1.98
C THR A 71 10.09 5.82 1.85
N ARG A 72 10.70 6.27 0.75
CA ARG A 72 10.94 7.70 0.48
C ARG A 72 9.63 8.46 0.36
N GLY A 73 8.68 7.96 -0.42
CA GLY A 73 7.37 8.58 -0.59
C GLY A 73 6.57 8.66 0.72
N LEU A 74 6.57 7.58 1.50
CA LEU A 74 5.94 7.55 2.83
C LEU A 74 6.56 8.55 3.82
N THR A 75 7.87 8.79 3.72
CA THR A 75 8.57 9.75 4.58
C THR A 75 8.20 11.19 4.24
N GLU A 76 8.06 11.50 2.96
CA GLU A 76 7.81 12.87 2.48
C GLU A 76 6.31 13.22 2.40
N ALA A 77 5.42 12.22 2.39
CA ALA A 77 3.99 12.46 2.31
C ALA A 77 3.46 13.26 3.51
N THR A 78 2.70 14.32 3.25
CA THR A 78 2.16 15.23 4.27
C THR A 78 0.65 15.09 4.50
N GLY A 79 -0.04 14.19 3.76
CA GLY A 79 -1.46 13.92 3.95
C GLY A 79 -1.78 13.25 5.29
N ASP A 80 -3.00 13.44 5.80
CA ASP A 80 -3.50 12.70 6.97
C ASP A 80 -3.73 11.22 6.64
N TYR A 81 -4.20 10.96 5.42
CA TYR A 81 -4.26 9.63 4.83
C TYR A 81 -3.27 9.52 3.68
N ILE A 82 -2.47 8.48 3.69
CA ILE A 82 -1.48 8.20 2.65
C ILE A 82 -1.88 6.92 1.93
N ILE A 83 -2.04 7.01 0.62
CA ILE A 83 -2.43 5.88 -0.24
C ILE A 83 -1.22 5.50 -1.09
N LEU A 84 -0.83 4.25 -1.05
CA LEU A 84 0.14 3.68 -1.99
C LEU A 84 -0.59 3.08 -3.17
N ALA A 85 -0.14 3.38 -4.38
CA ALA A 85 -0.65 2.78 -5.61
C ALA A 85 0.48 2.66 -6.64
N GLU A 86 0.23 1.94 -7.73
CA GLU A 86 1.14 1.83 -8.88
C GLU A 86 0.63 2.70 -10.03
N PRO A 87 1.54 3.37 -10.78
CA PRO A 87 1.14 4.25 -11.87
C PRO A 87 0.84 3.52 -13.17
N ASP A 88 0.86 2.19 -13.19
CA ASP A 88 0.79 1.33 -14.38
C ASP A 88 -0.64 1.03 -14.89
N GLY A 89 -1.64 1.69 -14.32
CA GLY A 89 -3.05 1.53 -14.70
C GLY A 89 -3.73 0.28 -14.13
N THR A 90 -3.03 -0.55 -13.34
CA THR A 90 -3.61 -1.78 -12.76
C THR A 90 -4.69 -1.49 -11.73
N PHE A 91 -4.62 -0.37 -11.02
CA PHE A 91 -5.60 0.04 -10.03
C PHE A 91 -6.52 1.15 -10.54
N SER A 92 -7.78 1.07 -10.18
CA SER A 92 -8.74 2.15 -10.44
C SER A 92 -8.59 3.26 -9.41
N SER A 93 -8.43 4.51 -9.85
CA SER A 93 -8.41 5.67 -8.95
C SER A 93 -9.68 5.79 -8.10
N THR A 94 -10.83 5.31 -8.60
CA THR A 94 -12.08 5.31 -7.84
C THR A 94 -12.08 4.35 -6.65
N ASP A 95 -11.21 3.34 -6.64
CA ASP A 95 -11.13 2.40 -5.52
C ASP A 95 -10.57 3.01 -4.23
N ILE A 96 -9.96 4.21 -4.31
CA ILE A 96 -9.58 4.96 -3.11
C ILE A 96 -10.77 5.24 -2.20
N ILE A 97 -11.98 5.41 -2.77
CA ILE A 97 -13.21 5.61 -1.99
C ILE A 97 -13.50 4.40 -1.11
N LYS A 98 -13.27 3.18 -1.65
CA LYS A 98 -13.44 1.96 -0.87
C LYS A 98 -12.47 1.92 0.32
N LEU A 99 -11.20 2.30 0.10
CA LEU A 99 -10.20 2.36 1.18
C LEU A 99 -10.58 3.41 2.23
N LEU A 100 -10.96 4.60 1.77
CA LEU A 100 -11.32 5.72 2.64
C LEU A 100 -12.57 5.46 3.47
N SER A 101 -13.52 4.65 2.97
CA SER A 101 -14.72 4.25 3.72
C SER A 101 -14.43 3.45 4.99
N TYR A 102 -13.25 2.85 5.10
CA TYR A 102 -12.79 2.11 6.28
C TYR A 102 -11.75 2.87 7.11
N ALA A 103 -11.33 4.07 6.66
CA ALA A 103 -10.23 4.80 7.28
C ALA A 103 -10.53 5.35 8.69
N ASP A 104 -11.80 5.50 9.03
CA ASP A 104 -12.22 5.91 10.38
C ASP A 104 -12.12 4.76 11.39
N ASP A 105 -12.27 3.50 10.94
CA ASP A 105 -12.29 2.32 11.79
C ASP A 105 -10.95 1.60 11.86
N PHE A 106 -10.10 1.74 10.82
CA PHE A 106 -8.84 1.01 10.68
C PHE A 106 -7.67 1.95 10.40
N ASP A 107 -6.54 1.62 11.00
CA ASP A 107 -5.30 2.39 10.88
C ASP A 107 -4.58 2.08 9.55
N MET A 108 -4.81 0.89 8.97
CA MET A 108 -4.34 0.48 7.65
C MET A 108 -5.42 -0.32 6.92
N VAL A 109 -5.70 0.06 5.68
CA VAL A 109 -6.63 -0.63 4.78
C VAL A 109 -5.85 -1.16 3.58
N CYS A 110 -5.79 -2.48 3.43
CA CYS A 110 -5.09 -3.14 2.33
C CYS A 110 -6.07 -3.57 1.24
N GLY A 111 -5.74 -3.34 -0.02
CA GLY A 111 -6.49 -3.90 -1.13
C GLY A 111 -6.15 -5.38 -1.34
N THR A 112 -7.08 -6.15 -1.92
CA THR A 112 -6.81 -7.50 -2.43
C THR A 112 -7.27 -7.66 -3.86
N ARG A 113 -6.46 -8.38 -4.66
CA ARG A 113 -6.72 -8.71 -6.07
C ARG A 113 -7.17 -10.16 -6.22
N THR A 114 -7.67 -10.79 -5.17
CA THR A 114 -8.08 -12.21 -5.19
C THR A 114 -9.55 -12.40 -5.50
N THR A 115 -10.37 -11.36 -5.39
CA THR A 115 -11.81 -11.40 -5.69
C THR A 115 -12.03 -11.50 -7.19
N ARG A 116 -12.54 -12.64 -7.63
CA ARG A 116 -12.63 -13.01 -9.04
C ARG A 116 -13.43 -12.03 -9.89
N GLU A 117 -14.50 -11.51 -9.34
CA GLU A 117 -15.46 -10.60 -9.98
C GLU A 117 -14.86 -9.20 -10.24
N LEU A 118 -13.79 -8.85 -9.55
CA LEU A 118 -13.10 -7.56 -9.67
C LEU A 118 -11.79 -7.65 -10.47
N ILE A 119 -11.44 -8.85 -10.94
CA ILE A 119 -10.29 -9.06 -11.85
C ILE A 119 -10.79 -8.92 -13.27
N TRP A 120 -10.32 -7.90 -13.97
CA TRP A 120 -10.69 -7.66 -15.37
C TRP A 120 -10.03 -8.68 -16.29
N ALA A 121 -10.66 -8.98 -17.43
CA ALA A 121 -10.20 -10.03 -18.35
C ALA A 121 -8.75 -9.85 -18.85
N GLU A 122 -8.28 -8.61 -18.92
CA GLU A 122 -6.94 -8.23 -19.36
C GLU A 122 -5.90 -8.27 -18.23
N ALA A 123 -6.31 -8.51 -16.99
CA ALA A 123 -5.41 -8.51 -15.84
C ALA A 123 -4.52 -9.76 -15.84
N ASN A 124 -3.22 -9.56 -15.72
CA ASN A 124 -2.23 -10.65 -15.69
C ASN A 124 -2.15 -11.31 -14.30
N MET A 125 -3.29 -11.83 -13.82
CA MET A 125 -3.42 -12.51 -12.54
C MET A 125 -3.83 -13.99 -12.73
N GLY A 126 -2.91 -14.78 -13.31
CA GLY A 126 -3.11 -16.20 -13.51
C GLY A 126 -3.36 -16.94 -12.18
N TRP A 127 -4.02 -18.11 -12.26
CA TRP A 127 -4.37 -18.94 -11.09
C TRP A 127 -3.15 -19.25 -10.19
N PHE A 128 -1.98 -19.43 -10.79
CA PHE A 128 -0.73 -19.73 -10.07
C PHE A 128 -0.29 -18.54 -9.17
N LEU A 129 -0.33 -17.31 -9.70
CA LEU A 129 -0.01 -16.12 -8.92
C LEU A 129 -1.02 -15.88 -7.79
N ARG A 130 -2.31 -16.15 -8.06
CA ARG A 130 -3.36 -16.03 -7.03
C ARG A 130 -3.15 -17.02 -5.90
N LEU A 131 -2.87 -18.29 -6.25
CA LEU A 131 -2.57 -19.32 -5.24
C LEU A 131 -1.31 -18.99 -4.45
N GLY A 132 -0.23 -18.54 -5.11
CA GLY A 132 1.00 -18.12 -4.47
C GLY A 132 0.78 -16.97 -3.50
N ASN A 133 0.07 -15.92 -3.92
CA ASN A 133 -0.27 -14.79 -3.05
C ASN A 133 -1.11 -15.23 -1.83
N LEU A 134 -2.11 -16.10 -2.05
CA LEU A 134 -2.93 -16.64 -0.96
C LEU A 134 -2.09 -17.41 0.05
N LEU A 135 -1.20 -18.30 -0.40
CA LEU A 135 -0.35 -19.10 0.48
C LEU A 135 0.59 -18.20 1.32
N VAL A 136 1.22 -17.20 0.69
CA VAL A 136 2.10 -16.25 1.39
C VAL A 136 1.29 -15.41 2.39
N ALA A 137 0.08 -14.95 2.00
CA ALA A 137 -0.79 -14.19 2.89
C ALA A 137 -1.24 -15.00 4.11
N LYS A 138 -1.63 -16.28 3.91
CA LYS A 138 -1.98 -17.18 5.01
C LYS A 138 -0.79 -17.52 5.91
N TRP A 139 0.40 -17.63 5.35
CA TRP A 139 1.63 -17.78 6.13
C TRP A 139 1.89 -16.57 7.04
N LEU A 140 1.70 -15.36 6.51
CA LEU A 140 1.81 -14.12 7.27
C LEU A 140 0.75 -14.06 8.37
N GLU A 141 -0.51 -14.33 8.03
CA GLU A 141 -1.64 -14.36 8.98
C GLU A 141 -1.36 -15.31 10.16
N MET A 142 -0.92 -16.54 9.86
CA MET A 142 -0.66 -17.56 10.88
C MET A 142 0.51 -17.18 11.79
N LEU A 143 1.62 -16.67 11.24
CA LEU A 143 2.80 -16.36 12.05
C LEU A 143 2.69 -15.07 12.86
N HIS A 144 1.95 -14.09 12.38
CA HIS A 144 1.88 -12.77 12.99
C HIS A 144 0.51 -12.43 13.58
N ASN A 145 -0.46 -13.36 13.49
CA ASN A 145 -1.82 -13.17 14.00
C ASN A 145 -2.45 -11.85 13.52
N THR A 146 -2.39 -11.63 12.20
CA THR A 146 -2.98 -10.47 11.53
C THR A 146 -4.48 -10.66 11.29
N CYS A 147 -5.15 -9.67 10.67
CA CYS A 147 -6.47 -9.88 10.10
C CYS A 147 -6.44 -10.97 9.01
N SER A 148 -7.60 -11.42 8.57
CA SER A 148 -7.68 -12.34 7.42
C SER A 148 -7.11 -11.67 6.17
N LEU A 149 -6.09 -12.28 5.58
CA LEU A 149 -5.39 -11.80 4.40
C LEU A 149 -5.48 -12.81 3.27
N SER A 150 -5.61 -12.31 2.05
CA SER A 150 -5.59 -13.11 0.82
C SER A 150 -4.53 -12.64 -0.19
N ASP A 151 -4.02 -11.41 -0.05
CA ASP A 151 -3.03 -10.81 -0.95
C ASP A 151 -2.11 -9.81 -0.22
N CYS A 152 -1.02 -10.30 0.35
CA CYS A 152 -0.04 -9.42 0.99
C CYS A 152 0.83 -8.61 0.01
N GLY A 153 0.73 -8.89 -1.28
CA GLY A 153 1.50 -8.23 -2.35
C GLY A 153 0.75 -7.11 -3.08
N CYS A 154 -0.48 -6.78 -2.68
CA CYS A 154 -1.23 -5.69 -3.27
C CYS A 154 -0.69 -4.32 -2.82
N THR A 155 -0.31 -3.47 -3.80
CA THR A 155 0.22 -2.13 -3.50
C THR A 155 -0.85 -1.17 -3.06
N LEU A 156 -2.06 -1.26 -3.63
CA LEU A 156 -3.14 -0.34 -3.30
C LEU A 156 -3.55 -0.51 -1.83
N ARG A 157 -3.12 0.43 -1.01
CA ARG A 157 -3.39 0.46 0.42
C ARG A 157 -3.43 1.87 0.96
N LEU A 158 -4.22 2.07 1.98
CA LEU A 158 -4.29 3.31 2.73
C LEU A 158 -3.68 3.10 4.10
N ILE A 159 -2.98 4.11 4.60
CA ILE A 159 -2.50 4.16 5.96
C ILE A 159 -2.74 5.56 6.56
N ASP A 160 -3.21 5.59 7.80
CA ASP A 160 -3.26 6.81 8.58
C ASP A 160 -1.85 7.29 8.93
N ARG A 161 -1.60 8.59 8.84
CA ARG A 161 -0.27 9.19 9.03
C ARG A 161 0.29 8.95 10.43
N GLU A 162 -0.51 9.10 11.47
CA GLU A 162 -0.06 8.90 12.85
C GLU A 162 0.29 7.43 13.09
N ALA A 163 -0.51 6.52 12.51
CA ALA A 163 -0.22 5.10 12.54
C ALA A 163 1.08 4.76 11.80
N LEU A 164 1.31 5.36 10.61
CA LEU A 164 2.54 5.18 9.85
C LEU A 164 3.78 5.60 10.65
N GLN A 165 3.73 6.74 11.34
CA GLN A 165 4.87 7.25 12.11
C GLN A 165 5.37 6.27 13.17
N GLN A 166 4.52 5.40 13.70
CA GLN A 166 4.89 4.41 14.70
C GLN A 166 5.84 3.35 14.17
N PHE A 167 5.77 2.98 12.90
CA PHE A 167 6.59 1.92 12.35
C PHE A 167 7.48 2.34 11.16
N LEU A 168 7.30 3.52 10.60
CA LEU A 168 8.11 4.04 9.49
C LEU A 168 9.62 3.94 9.73
N PRO A 169 10.16 4.27 10.93
CA PRO A 169 11.60 4.16 11.19
C PRO A 169 12.15 2.73 11.15
N PHE A 170 11.27 1.73 11.22
CA PHE A 170 11.63 0.31 11.27
C PHE A 170 11.52 -0.39 9.90
N LEU A 171 11.08 0.32 8.86
CA LEU A 171 11.06 -0.19 7.49
C LEU A 171 12.48 -0.35 6.95
N THR A 172 12.86 -1.57 6.67
CA THR A 172 14.23 -1.93 6.26
C THR A 172 14.32 -2.51 4.86
N VAL A 173 13.23 -3.10 4.37
CA VAL A 173 13.17 -3.76 3.07
C VAL A 173 13.17 -2.73 1.95
N LYS A 174 14.10 -2.85 1.01
CA LYS A 174 14.21 -1.96 -0.15
C LYS A 174 13.73 -2.60 -1.46
N GLY A 175 13.49 -3.89 -1.46
CA GLY A 175 13.09 -4.68 -2.64
C GLY A 175 11.59 -4.89 -2.77
N SER A 176 11.21 -5.83 -3.65
CA SER A 176 9.83 -6.17 -4.01
C SER A 176 9.00 -6.80 -2.88
N HIS A 177 9.64 -7.32 -1.84
CA HIS A 177 8.99 -7.91 -0.66
C HIS A 177 8.75 -6.89 0.47
N PHE A 178 8.64 -5.60 0.15
CA PHE A 178 8.39 -4.49 1.07
C PHE A 178 6.99 -4.56 1.72
N LEU A 179 5.98 -4.90 0.95
CA LEU A 179 4.59 -4.81 1.39
C LEU A 179 4.24 -5.73 2.57
N PRO A 180 4.70 -6.99 2.63
CA PRO A 180 4.57 -7.81 3.84
C PRO A 180 5.24 -7.21 5.07
N GLU A 181 6.41 -6.53 4.93
CA GLU A 181 7.07 -5.88 6.06
C GLU A 181 6.17 -4.81 6.70
N MET A 182 5.49 -3.98 5.88
CA MET A 182 4.55 -2.99 6.38
C MET A 182 3.45 -3.62 7.24
N VAL A 183 2.83 -4.71 6.76
CA VAL A 183 1.76 -5.40 7.50
C VAL A 183 2.27 -5.97 8.81
N ILE A 184 3.45 -6.59 8.81
CA ILE A 184 4.07 -7.16 10.01
C ILE A 184 4.37 -6.08 11.05
N LEU A 185 4.97 -4.96 10.62
CA LEU A 185 5.32 -3.87 11.50
C LEU A 185 4.08 -3.16 12.05
N ALA A 186 3.10 -2.88 11.20
CA ALA A 186 1.82 -2.33 11.63
C ALA A 186 1.15 -3.24 12.69
N ARG A 187 1.13 -4.56 12.47
CA ARG A 187 0.59 -5.51 13.44
C ARG A 187 1.38 -5.56 14.75
N LYS A 188 2.71 -5.47 14.67
CA LYS A 188 3.58 -5.41 15.88
C LYS A 188 3.35 -4.13 16.68
N CYS A 189 2.98 -3.03 16.05
CA CYS A 189 2.56 -1.80 16.71
C CYS A 189 1.10 -1.81 17.22
N GLY A 190 0.40 -2.94 17.11
CA GLY A 190 -0.97 -3.07 17.58
C GLY A 190 -2.01 -2.39 16.70
N LEU A 191 -1.64 -1.95 15.49
CA LEU A 191 -2.52 -1.25 14.58
C LEU A 191 -3.64 -2.16 14.05
N ARG A 192 -4.80 -1.57 13.80
CA ARG A 192 -5.97 -2.25 13.23
C ARG A 192 -5.85 -2.27 11.71
N ILE A 193 -5.88 -3.47 11.15
CA ILE A 193 -5.69 -3.70 9.73
C ILE A 193 -6.90 -4.42 9.17
N ILE A 194 -7.35 -4.03 7.98
CA ILE A 194 -8.38 -4.73 7.22
C ILE A 194 -7.91 -4.94 5.78
N GLU A 195 -8.35 -6.01 5.16
CA GLU A 195 -8.20 -6.25 3.72
C GLU A 195 -9.55 -6.14 3.02
N ILE A 196 -9.61 -5.39 1.91
CA ILE A 196 -10.83 -5.16 1.14
C ILE A 196 -10.61 -5.45 -0.35
N PRO A 197 -11.64 -5.90 -1.09
CA PRO A 197 -11.52 -6.19 -2.51
C PRO A 197 -11.43 -4.91 -3.35
N VAL A 198 -10.48 -4.90 -4.29
CA VAL A 198 -10.27 -3.79 -5.23
C VAL A 198 -10.29 -4.27 -6.67
N ASN A 199 -10.63 -3.37 -7.61
CA ASN A 199 -10.53 -3.67 -9.03
C ASN A 199 -9.07 -3.86 -9.44
N TYR A 200 -8.83 -4.85 -10.27
CA TYR A 200 -7.52 -5.11 -10.85
C TYR A 200 -7.61 -5.25 -12.36
N ARG A 201 -6.96 -4.34 -13.07
CA ARG A 201 -7.00 -4.19 -14.54
C ARG A 201 -5.72 -4.73 -15.19
N GLY A 202 -5.73 -4.81 -16.51
CA GLY A 202 -4.53 -5.03 -17.29
C GLY A 202 -3.52 -3.89 -17.10
N ARG A 203 -2.25 -4.26 -16.96
CA ARG A 203 -1.13 -3.32 -16.81
C ARG A 203 -0.82 -2.65 -18.14
N LYS A 204 -0.55 -1.36 -18.14
CA LYS A 204 0.16 -0.68 -19.23
C LYS A 204 1.65 -0.92 -19.06
N GLY A 205 2.34 -1.35 -20.12
CA GLY A 205 3.76 -1.67 -20.07
C GLY A 205 4.10 -3.06 -19.49
N MET A 206 5.39 -3.34 -19.32
CA MET A 206 5.91 -4.65 -18.88
C MET A 206 6.25 -4.67 -17.40
N SER A 207 5.79 -5.72 -16.67
CA SER A 207 6.16 -5.91 -15.26
C SER A 207 7.65 -6.21 -15.11
N LYS A 208 8.35 -5.41 -14.33
CA LYS A 208 9.78 -5.57 -14.04
C LYS A 208 10.05 -6.57 -12.91
N ILE A 209 9.05 -6.86 -12.08
CA ILE A 209 9.17 -7.77 -10.93
C ILE A 209 8.61 -9.15 -11.26
N THR A 210 7.40 -9.21 -11.80
CA THR A 210 6.67 -10.47 -12.05
C THR A 210 6.64 -10.88 -13.53
N GLY A 211 7.33 -10.15 -14.39
CA GLY A 211 7.42 -10.45 -15.83
C GLY A 211 8.15 -11.77 -16.17
N SER A 212 8.79 -12.42 -15.17
CA SER A 212 9.41 -13.73 -15.34
C SER A 212 9.04 -14.68 -14.19
N LEU A 213 8.90 -15.98 -14.49
CA LEU A 213 8.67 -17.00 -13.47
C LEU A 213 9.76 -17.01 -12.38
N LYS A 214 11.01 -16.79 -12.77
CA LYS A 214 12.15 -16.70 -11.84
C LYS A 214 11.98 -15.51 -10.87
N GLY A 215 11.60 -14.34 -11.39
CA GLY A 215 11.36 -13.14 -10.56
C GLY A 215 10.21 -13.34 -9.58
N THR A 216 9.11 -13.95 -10.04
CA THR A 216 7.95 -14.29 -9.20
C THR A 216 8.32 -15.23 -8.06
N LEU A 217 9.02 -16.35 -8.36
CA LEU A 217 9.45 -17.32 -7.35
C LEU A 217 10.43 -16.72 -6.36
N THR A 218 11.41 -15.93 -6.83
CA THR A 218 12.39 -15.27 -5.97
C THR A 218 11.70 -14.29 -5.02
N THR A 219 10.76 -13.49 -5.52
CA THR A 219 9.98 -12.56 -4.69
C THR A 219 9.15 -13.30 -3.64
N GLY A 220 8.46 -14.37 -4.04
CA GLY A 220 7.69 -15.22 -3.12
C GLY A 220 8.54 -15.84 -2.02
N LEU A 221 9.71 -16.39 -2.36
CA LEU A 221 10.66 -16.96 -1.38
C LEU A 221 11.19 -15.88 -0.43
N ASN A 222 11.53 -14.70 -0.93
CA ASN A 222 11.96 -13.57 -0.10
C ASN A 222 10.86 -13.13 0.86
N MET A 223 9.59 -13.12 0.43
CA MET A 223 8.45 -12.82 1.30
C MET A 223 8.32 -13.87 2.41
N ILE A 224 8.36 -15.17 2.07
CA ILE A 224 8.26 -16.26 3.05
C ILE A 224 9.42 -16.18 4.07
N TRP A 225 10.64 -15.97 3.59
CA TRP A 225 11.80 -15.80 4.45
C TRP A 225 11.66 -14.59 5.38
N LEU A 226 11.27 -13.45 4.85
CA LEU A 226 11.03 -12.22 5.62
C LEU A 226 9.99 -12.48 6.73
N ILE A 227 8.82 -13.00 6.36
CA ILE A 227 7.71 -13.27 7.28
C ILE A 227 8.18 -14.18 8.42
N THR A 228 8.92 -15.24 8.08
CA THR A 228 9.45 -16.18 9.06
C THR A 228 10.52 -15.53 9.95
N ALA A 229 11.46 -14.78 9.38
CA ALA A 229 12.52 -14.10 10.14
C ALA A 229 11.93 -13.07 11.12
N TYR A 230 10.92 -12.32 10.74
CA TYR A 230 10.27 -11.33 11.60
C TYR A 230 9.50 -11.94 12.77
N ARG A 231 9.15 -13.23 12.72
CA ARG A 231 8.55 -13.94 13.87
C ARG A 231 9.50 -14.03 15.05
N PHE A 232 10.80 -14.18 14.76
CA PHE A 232 11.84 -14.32 15.77
C PHE A 232 12.56 -13.00 16.08
N LYS A 233 12.38 -11.97 15.24
CA LYS A 233 12.99 -10.65 15.44
C LYS A 233 12.23 -9.89 16.55
N ARG A 234 12.92 -9.64 17.66
CA ARG A 234 12.38 -9.06 18.90
C ARG A 234 12.09 -7.56 18.86
N THR A 235 12.27 -6.88 17.73
CA THR A 235 12.37 -5.44 17.71
C THR A 235 11.20 -4.76 16.99
N VAL A 236 10.30 -4.18 17.74
CA VAL A 236 9.76 -2.83 17.51
C VAL A 236 9.35 -2.30 18.87
N PRO A 237 10.01 -1.31 19.46
CA PRO A 237 9.50 -0.58 20.59
C PRO A 237 8.43 0.40 20.07
N CYS A 238 7.26 -0.10 19.70
CA CYS A 238 6.11 0.75 19.51
C CYS A 238 5.52 1.00 20.91
N GLU A 239 5.46 2.24 21.33
CA GLU A 239 4.51 2.62 22.35
C GLU A 239 3.12 2.32 21.77
N ILE A 240 2.43 1.35 22.36
CA ILE A 240 1.10 0.93 21.91
C ILE A 240 0.14 2.08 22.21
N SER A 241 0.06 3.02 21.29
CA SER A 241 -1.03 3.99 21.23
C SER A 241 -2.16 3.35 20.41
N ALA A 242 -2.79 2.32 20.97
CA ALA A 242 -4.03 1.80 20.41
C ALA A 242 -5.05 2.94 20.49
N ARG A 243 -5.43 3.52 19.35
CA ARG A 243 -6.62 4.40 19.32
C ARG A 243 -7.78 3.59 19.90
N PRO A 244 -8.50 4.10 20.91
CA PRO A 244 -9.66 3.40 21.40
C PRO A 244 -10.62 3.20 20.23
N ASN A 245 -11.20 2.01 20.15
CA ASN A 245 -12.21 1.71 19.14
C ASN A 245 -13.30 2.79 19.21
N ARG A 246 -13.62 3.44 18.10
CA ARG A 246 -14.63 4.53 18.04
C ARG A 246 -15.95 4.10 18.69
N LEU A 247 -16.37 2.83 18.49
CA LEU A 247 -17.53 2.25 19.16
C LEU A 247 -17.38 2.16 20.70
N CYS A 248 -16.16 1.99 21.20
CA CYS A 248 -15.91 2.04 22.65
C CYS A 248 -15.91 3.48 23.16
N GLN A 249 -15.40 4.42 22.36
CA GLN A 249 -15.41 5.84 22.71
C GLN A 249 -16.85 6.39 22.71
N GLU A 250 -17.64 6.10 21.68
CA GLU A 250 -19.05 6.50 21.58
C GLU A 250 -19.89 5.92 22.74
N LYS A 251 -19.60 4.69 23.18
CA LYS A 251 -20.26 4.11 24.37
C LYS A 251 -19.83 4.81 25.67
N LEU A 252 -18.55 5.12 25.82
CA LEU A 252 -18.03 5.87 26.98
C LEU A 252 -18.60 7.29 27.03
N ASP A 253 -18.67 7.96 25.87
CA ASP A 253 -19.22 9.31 25.74
C ASP A 253 -20.75 9.31 25.98
N ALA A 254 -21.45 8.27 25.54
CA ALA A 254 -22.89 8.09 25.80
C ALA A 254 -23.18 7.81 27.28
N GLU A 255 -22.33 7.05 27.96
CA GLU A 255 -22.45 6.79 29.42
C GLU A 255 -22.13 8.04 30.26
N HIS A 256 -21.20 8.90 29.80
CA HIS A 256 -20.86 10.17 30.48
C HIS A 256 -21.90 11.28 30.27
N ASN A 257 -22.58 11.31 29.10
CA ASN A 257 -23.59 12.31 28.80
C ASN A 257 -25.01 11.89 29.22
N GLY A 258 -25.19 10.70 29.77
CA GLY A 258 -26.45 10.16 30.30
C GLY A 258 -26.62 10.29 31.80
N GLN A 259 -25.69 10.97 32.51
CA GLN A 259 -25.78 11.38 33.89
C GLN A 259 -25.96 12.89 33.99
#